data_af27fede75d3c777ba0e08df2db8eb0a
#
_entry.id   af27fede75d3c777ba0e08df2db8eb0a
#
_cell.length_a   1.000
_cell.length_b   1.000
_cell.length_c   1.000
_cell.angle_alpha   90.00
_cell.angle_beta   90.00
_cell.angle_gamma   90.00
#
_symmetry.space_group_name_H-M   'P 1'
#
loop_
_entity.id
_entity.type
_entity.pdbx_description
1 polymer ?
#
loop_
_entity_poly.entity_id
_entity_poly.type
_entity_poly.pdbx_seq_one_letter_code
_entity_poly.pdbx_strand_id
1 'polypeptide(L)'
;MDRMYLIKELSFLLKVSNVKIDRSLLIKELLSDPCYPSLVSISKTLNFFGVENESYIVDIDHLSSLKNVIVHTTDENGHFYVLKGCCKDDVYLYDGSDKTISKSEFLSIWNGVTLKINRVHQDYHPSNNHTLSIFFATLFLLVVSSVSILQDKMIQALFF
;
A
#
# COMPACT_ATOMS: atom_id res chain seq x y z
N MET A 1 17.39 -10.06 0.30
CA MET A 1 16.22 -9.60 -0.48
C MET A 1 15.87 -8.19 -0.03
N ASP A 2 15.89 -7.23 -0.93
CA ASP A 2 15.54 -5.83 -0.61
C ASP A 2 14.05 -5.76 -0.22
N ARG A 3 13.75 -5.43 1.04
CA ARG A 3 12.35 -5.29 1.50
C ARG A 3 11.58 -4.16 0.82
N MET A 4 12.26 -3.35 0.02
CA MET A 4 11.70 -2.15 -0.61
C MET A 4 11.30 -2.36 -2.08
N TYR A 5 11.61 -3.52 -2.69
CA TYR A 5 11.38 -3.72 -4.12
C TYR A 5 9.89 -3.59 -4.49
N LEU A 6 9.00 -4.24 -3.75
CA LEU A 6 7.55 -4.25 -4.02
C LEU A 6 6.89 -2.86 -3.91
N ILE A 7 7.53 -1.93 -3.21
CA ILE A 7 7.04 -0.56 -3.07
C ILE A 7 7.10 0.21 -4.40
N LYS A 8 8.13 -0.06 -5.20
CA LYS A 8 8.29 0.59 -6.51
C LYS A 8 7.20 0.11 -7.48
N GLU A 9 6.96 -1.20 -7.52
CA GLU A 9 5.93 -1.82 -8.35
C GLU A 9 4.54 -1.32 -7.97
N LEU A 10 4.23 -1.33 -6.66
CA LEU A 10 2.94 -0.86 -6.18
C LEU A 10 2.75 0.64 -6.42
N SER A 11 3.78 1.46 -6.19
CA SER A 11 3.73 2.90 -6.50
C SER A 11 3.52 3.18 -7.99
N PHE A 12 4.17 2.39 -8.86
CA PHE A 12 3.97 2.50 -10.30
C PHE A 12 2.54 2.10 -10.69
N LEU A 13 2.03 0.96 -10.18
CA LEU A 13 0.66 0.51 -10.44
C LEU A 13 -0.37 1.56 -10.01
N LEU A 14 -0.23 2.13 -8.81
CA LEU A 14 -1.11 3.20 -8.32
C LEU A 14 -1.07 4.42 -9.23
N LYS A 15 0.13 4.83 -9.67
CA LYS A 15 0.30 5.96 -10.59
C LYS A 15 -0.42 5.73 -11.92
N VAL A 16 -0.25 4.56 -12.56
CA VAL A 16 -0.90 4.27 -13.85
C VAL A 16 -2.40 4.04 -13.72
N SER A 17 -2.88 3.67 -12.53
CA SER A 17 -4.31 3.57 -12.18
C SER A 17 -4.89 4.90 -11.71
N ASN A 18 -4.13 6.00 -11.77
CA ASN A 18 -4.53 7.35 -11.31
C ASN A 18 -4.99 7.39 -9.84
N VAL A 19 -4.38 6.57 -8.99
CA VAL A 19 -4.64 6.49 -7.56
C VAL A 19 -3.63 7.32 -6.81
N LYS A 20 -4.07 8.25 -5.97
CA LYS A 20 -3.21 9.11 -5.15
C LYS A 20 -3.23 8.64 -3.70
N ILE A 21 -2.12 8.10 -3.24
CA ILE A 21 -1.90 7.69 -1.85
C ILE A 21 -0.60 8.36 -1.38
N ASP A 22 -0.57 8.81 -0.14
CA ASP A 22 0.68 9.27 0.47
C ASP A 22 1.68 8.10 0.54
N ARG A 23 2.87 8.33 -0.02
CA ARG A 23 3.89 7.28 -0.12
C ARG A 23 4.38 6.78 1.24
N SER A 24 4.47 7.67 2.23
CA SER A 24 4.96 7.31 3.57
C SER A 24 3.94 6.40 4.27
N LEU A 25 2.65 6.71 4.12
CA LEU A 25 1.57 5.88 4.65
C LEU A 25 1.49 4.53 3.93
N LEU A 26 1.64 4.52 2.60
CA LEU A 26 1.68 3.28 1.82
C LEU A 26 2.80 2.35 2.30
N ILE A 27 4.00 2.89 2.46
CA ILE A 27 5.16 2.13 2.94
C ILE A 27 4.92 1.59 4.34
N LYS A 28 4.44 2.45 5.25
CA LYS A 28 4.15 2.08 6.63
C LYS A 28 3.14 0.94 6.69
N GLU A 29 2.02 1.07 5.98
CA GLU A 29 0.97 0.06 5.97
C GLU A 29 1.45 -1.26 5.37
N LEU A 30 2.07 -1.22 4.20
CA LEU A 30 2.57 -2.40 3.51
C LEU A 30 3.62 -3.17 4.33
N LEU A 31 4.58 -2.47 4.93
CA LEU A 31 5.65 -3.11 5.72
C LEU A 31 5.20 -3.56 7.11
N SER A 32 4.07 -3.08 7.60
CA SER A 32 3.50 -3.52 8.90
C SER A 32 2.75 -4.86 8.80
N ASP A 33 2.37 -5.28 7.58
CA ASP A 33 1.66 -6.55 7.40
C ASP A 33 2.63 -7.74 7.60
N PRO A 34 2.31 -8.69 8.51
CA PRO A 34 3.16 -9.84 8.78
C PRO A 34 3.31 -10.79 7.58
N CYS A 35 2.41 -10.70 6.59
CA CYS A 35 2.46 -11.48 5.36
C CYS A 35 3.33 -10.82 4.27
N TYR A 36 3.98 -9.70 4.54
CA TYR A 36 4.87 -9.05 3.57
C TYR A 36 6.15 -9.85 3.34
N PRO A 37 6.62 -10.01 2.08
CA PRO A 37 6.03 -9.61 0.82
C PRO A 37 5.09 -10.70 0.25
N SER A 38 3.84 -10.36 0.00
CA SER A 38 2.86 -11.29 -0.61
C SER A 38 1.74 -10.53 -1.32
N LEU A 39 1.00 -11.18 -2.21
CA LEU A 39 -0.22 -10.60 -2.79
C LEU A 39 -1.28 -10.28 -1.73
N VAL A 40 -1.32 -11.05 -0.65
CA VAL A 40 -2.23 -10.80 0.48
C VAL A 40 -1.92 -9.47 1.14
N SER A 41 -0.64 -9.18 1.41
CA SER A 41 -0.24 -7.90 2.01
C SER A 41 -0.52 -6.73 1.07
N ILE A 42 -0.28 -6.89 -0.24
CA ILE A 42 -0.64 -5.88 -1.25
C ILE A 42 -2.15 -5.62 -1.25
N SER A 43 -2.95 -6.68 -1.34
CA SER A 43 -4.41 -6.58 -1.38
C SER A 43 -4.97 -5.91 -0.14
N LYS A 44 -4.51 -6.30 1.06
CA LYS A 44 -4.91 -5.66 2.32
C LYS A 44 -4.54 -4.18 2.35
N THR A 45 -3.32 -3.84 1.94
CA THR A 45 -2.85 -2.45 1.88
C THR A 45 -3.72 -1.63 0.92
N LEU A 46 -4.01 -2.14 -0.27
CA LEU A 46 -4.90 -1.47 -1.22
C LEU A 46 -6.30 -1.24 -0.65
N ASN A 47 -6.89 -2.27 -0.04
CA ASN A 47 -8.20 -2.19 0.61
C ASN A 47 -8.21 -1.18 1.77
N PHE A 48 -7.14 -1.13 2.58
CA PHE A 48 -6.99 -0.13 3.63
C PHE A 48 -7.08 1.30 3.09
N PHE A 49 -6.59 1.55 1.87
CA PHE A 49 -6.69 2.84 1.18
C PHE A 49 -7.95 2.98 0.31
N GLY A 50 -8.94 2.10 0.46
CA GLY A 50 -10.19 2.18 -0.32
C GLY A 50 -10.00 1.86 -1.81
N VAL A 51 -8.95 1.14 -2.16
CA VAL A 51 -8.66 0.71 -3.52
C VAL A 51 -9.13 -0.73 -3.71
N GLU A 52 -10.27 -0.90 -4.37
CA GLU A 52 -10.80 -2.22 -4.69
C GLU A 52 -9.85 -2.95 -5.64
N ASN A 53 -9.51 -4.16 -5.27
CA ASN A 53 -8.62 -5.01 -6.03
C ASN A 53 -9.04 -6.47 -5.93
N GLU A 54 -8.63 -7.26 -6.88
CA GLU A 54 -8.86 -8.71 -6.88
C GLU A 54 -7.61 -9.46 -7.36
N SER A 55 -7.40 -10.64 -6.79
CA SER A 55 -6.36 -11.57 -7.21
C SER A 55 -7.02 -12.80 -7.81
N TYR A 56 -6.53 -13.24 -8.96
CA TYR A 56 -7.07 -14.37 -9.70
C TYR A 56 -5.97 -15.07 -10.50
N ILE A 57 -6.26 -16.28 -10.96
CA ILE A 57 -5.39 -17.02 -11.88
C ILE A 57 -5.89 -16.79 -13.30
N VAL A 58 -4.99 -16.45 -14.19
CA VAL A 58 -5.28 -16.16 -15.61
C VAL A 58 -4.67 -17.24 -16.47
N ASP A 59 -5.47 -17.72 -17.43
CA ASP A 59 -4.96 -18.61 -18.45
C ASP A 59 -4.06 -17.87 -19.44
N ILE A 60 -3.10 -18.60 -20.00
CA ILE A 60 -2.08 -18.10 -20.94
C ILE A 60 -2.72 -17.39 -22.15
N ASP A 61 -3.86 -17.88 -22.63
CA ASP A 61 -4.57 -17.32 -23.78
C ASP A 61 -5.08 -15.89 -23.53
N HIS A 62 -5.27 -15.53 -22.26
CA HIS A 62 -5.75 -14.21 -21.85
C HIS A 62 -4.62 -13.23 -21.49
N LEU A 63 -3.35 -13.66 -21.56
CA LEU A 63 -2.20 -12.80 -21.24
C LEU A 63 -2.20 -11.48 -22.03
N SER A 64 -2.55 -11.54 -23.32
CA SER A 64 -2.58 -10.35 -24.19
C SER A 64 -3.61 -9.30 -23.79
N SER A 65 -4.62 -9.68 -23.01
CA SER A 65 -5.65 -8.77 -22.51
C SER A 65 -5.24 -8.07 -21.20
N LEU A 66 -4.20 -8.56 -20.55
CA LEU A 66 -3.73 -8.01 -19.27
C LEU A 66 -2.91 -6.74 -19.50
N LYS A 67 -3.20 -5.73 -18.72
CA LYS A 67 -2.47 -4.47 -18.73
C LYS A 67 -2.53 -3.80 -17.35
N ASN A 68 -1.39 -3.29 -16.89
CA ASN A 68 -1.27 -2.60 -15.62
C ASN A 68 -1.80 -3.44 -14.44
N VAL A 69 -1.25 -4.64 -14.30
CA VAL A 69 -1.57 -5.61 -13.25
C VAL A 69 -0.29 -6.08 -12.57
N ILE A 70 -0.35 -6.44 -11.30
CA ILE A 70 0.75 -7.15 -10.66
C ILE A 70 0.66 -8.62 -11.03
N VAL A 71 1.78 -9.19 -11.45
CA VAL A 71 1.95 -10.62 -11.72
C VAL A 71 2.97 -11.21 -10.76
N HIS A 72 2.76 -12.46 -10.38
CA HIS A 72 3.72 -13.23 -9.59
C HIS A 72 4.44 -14.23 -10.49
N THR A 73 5.76 -14.28 -10.37
CA THR A 73 6.61 -15.18 -11.12
C THR A 73 7.35 -16.13 -10.17
N THR A 74 7.88 -17.22 -10.70
CA THR A 74 8.59 -18.25 -9.93
C THR A 74 10.11 -18.08 -9.95
N ASP A 75 10.61 -17.10 -10.70
CA ASP A 75 12.03 -16.75 -10.71
C ASP A 75 12.48 -16.15 -9.37
N GLU A 76 13.77 -16.21 -9.10
CA GLU A 76 14.40 -15.63 -7.90
C GLU A 76 13.69 -15.95 -6.56
N ASN A 77 13.09 -17.15 -6.43
CA ASN A 77 12.27 -17.57 -5.28
C ASN A 77 10.92 -16.84 -5.15
N GLY A 78 10.38 -16.36 -6.24
CA GLY A 78 9.13 -15.64 -6.33
C GLY A 78 9.33 -14.13 -6.36
N HIS A 79 8.99 -13.53 -7.50
CA HIS A 79 9.09 -12.10 -7.71
C HIS A 79 7.75 -11.49 -8.16
N PHE A 80 7.56 -10.21 -7.91
CA PHE A 80 6.40 -9.47 -8.36
C PHE A 80 6.83 -8.42 -9.39
N TYR A 81 6.16 -8.41 -10.52
CA TYR A 81 6.31 -7.40 -11.56
C TYR A 81 4.99 -6.67 -11.81
N VAL A 82 5.06 -5.44 -12.28
CA VAL A 82 3.89 -4.86 -12.93
C VAL A 82 3.97 -5.21 -14.41
N LEU A 83 3.00 -5.98 -14.89
CA LEU A 83 2.79 -6.24 -16.30
C LEU A 83 2.17 -5.00 -16.94
N LYS A 84 2.96 -4.29 -17.73
CA LYS A 84 2.52 -3.09 -18.48
C LYS A 84 1.67 -3.43 -19.69
N GLY A 85 1.90 -4.61 -20.25
CA GLY A 85 1.18 -5.16 -21.40
C GLY A 85 2.02 -6.19 -22.15
N CYS A 86 1.41 -6.78 -23.16
CA CYS A 86 2.03 -7.76 -24.04
C CYS A 86 1.75 -7.34 -25.49
N CYS A 87 2.73 -7.41 -26.37
CA CYS A 87 2.59 -7.12 -27.78
C CYS A 87 3.35 -8.15 -28.61
N LYS A 88 2.64 -8.94 -29.42
CA LYS A 88 3.20 -10.04 -30.23
C LYS A 88 4.01 -11.00 -29.34
N ASP A 89 5.34 -10.97 -29.49
CA ASP A 89 6.28 -11.88 -28.82
C ASP A 89 6.96 -11.23 -27.60
N ASP A 90 6.65 -9.97 -27.29
CA ASP A 90 7.27 -9.23 -26.22
C ASP A 90 6.31 -8.97 -25.06
N VAL A 91 6.83 -9.09 -23.84
CA VAL A 91 6.15 -8.77 -22.58
C VAL A 91 6.88 -7.63 -21.91
N TYR A 92 6.14 -6.57 -21.58
CA TYR A 92 6.66 -5.35 -20.96
C TYR A 92 6.37 -5.39 -19.47
N LEU A 93 7.42 -5.45 -18.67
CA LEU A 93 7.40 -5.55 -17.21
C LEU A 93 8.01 -4.29 -16.56
N TYR A 94 7.71 -4.12 -15.28
CA TYR A 94 8.33 -3.11 -14.44
C TYR A 94 8.64 -3.69 -13.06
N ASP A 95 9.90 -3.56 -12.61
CA ASP A 95 10.41 -3.96 -11.30
C ASP A 95 11.22 -2.83 -10.62
N GLY A 96 10.77 -1.59 -10.81
CA GLY A 96 11.53 -0.39 -10.45
C GLY A 96 12.25 0.21 -11.66
N SER A 97 12.35 -0.55 -12.76
CA SER A 97 12.82 -0.15 -14.08
C SER A 97 12.01 -0.86 -15.18
N ASP A 98 12.00 -0.30 -16.38
CA ASP A 98 11.34 -0.93 -17.53
C ASP A 98 12.17 -2.12 -18.02
N LYS A 99 11.52 -3.27 -18.17
CA LYS A 99 12.10 -4.51 -18.64
C LYS A 99 11.26 -5.09 -19.77
N THR A 100 11.91 -5.60 -20.78
CA THR A 100 11.25 -6.33 -21.88
C THR A 100 11.85 -7.72 -21.97
N ILE A 101 11.00 -8.73 -21.96
CA ILE A 101 11.39 -10.13 -22.14
C ILE A 101 10.52 -10.78 -23.19
N SER A 102 10.99 -11.89 -23.75
CA SER A 102 10.18 -12.65 -24.71
C SER A 102 8.95 -13.28 -24.02
N LYS A 103 7.87 -13.44 -24.78
CA LYS A 103 6.65 -14.09 -24.26
C LYS A 103 6.95 -15.52 -23.79
N SER A 104 7.81 -16.24 -24.50
CA SER A 104 8.21 -17.61 -24.11
C SER A 104 8.98 -17.63 -22.79
N GLU A 105 9.89 -16.68 -22.57
CA GLU A 105 10.61 -16.53 -21.30
C GLU A 105 9.65 -16.18 -20.16
N PHE A 106 8.76 -15.19 -20.35
CA PHE A 106 7.75 -14.83 -19.37
C PHE A 106 6.88 -16.02 -18.97
N LEU A 107 6.37 -16.78 -19.95
CA LEU A 107 5.53 -17.95 -19.70
C LEU A 107 6.25 -19.07 -18.95
N SER A 108 7.57 -19.16 -19.05
CA SER A 108 8.33 -20.15 -18.30
C SER A 108 8.46 -19.85 -16.81
N ILE A 109 8.28 -18.58 -16.42
CA ILE A 109 8.40 -18.12 -15.03
C ILE A 109 7.07 -17.68 -14.41
N TRP A 110 6.07 -17.31 -15.21
CA TRP A 110 4.78 -16.85 -14.71
C TRP A 110 3.90 -18.03 -14.30
N ASN A 111 3.34 -17.97 -13.10
CA ASN A 111 2.45 -19.00 -12.54
C ASN A 111 0.94 -18.69 -12.74
N GLY A 112 0.59 -17.72 -13.58
CA GLY A 112 -0.80 -17.32 -13.83
C GLY A 112 -1.38 -16.36 -12.78
N VAL A 113 -0.76 -16.22 -11.62
CA VAL A 113 -1.29 -15.41 -10.53
C VAL A 113 -1.15 -13.93 -10.84
N THR A 114 -2.25 -13.20 -10.71
CA THR A 114 -2.38 -11.80 -11.11
C THR A 114 -3.21 -11.02 -10.10
N LEU A 115 -2.84 -9.76 -9.81
CA LEU A 115 -3.63 -8.83 -9.02
C LEU A 115 -3.95 -7.59 -9.86
N LYS A 116 -5.22 -7.22 -9.93
CA LYS A 116 -5.74 -6.07 -10.66
C LYS A 116 -6.44 -5.09 -9.73
N ILE A 117 -6.26 -3.80 -9.99
CA ILE A 117 -7.06 -2.74 -9.39
C ILE A 117 -8.34 -2.58 -10.19
N ASN A 118 -9.51 -2.68 -9.53
CA ASN A 118 -10.82 -2.58 -10.18
C ASN A 118 -11.41 -1.19 -10.09
N ARG A 119 -11.46 -0.62 -8.88
CA ARG A 119 -12.05 0.69 -8.60
C ARG A 119 -11.31 1.40 -7.47
N VAL A 120 -11.44 2.70 -7.43
CA VAL A 120 -10.96 3.55 -6.36
C VAL A 120 -12.16 4.28 -5.77
N HIS A 121 -12.45 4.06 -4.51
CA HIS A 121 -13.40 4.88 -3.79
C HIS A 121 -12.74 6.23 -3.50
N GLN A 122 -13.21 7.29 -4.16
CA GLN A 122 -12.63 8.65 -4.04
C GLN A 122 -12.80 9.26 -2.63
N ASP A 123 -13.61 8.64 -1.78
CA ASP A 123 -13.93 9.15 -0.44
C ASP A 123 -12.95 8.67 0.65
N TYR A 124 -11.81 8.09 0.26
CA TYR A 124 -10.78 7.78 1.24
C TYR A 124 -10.13 9.09 1.74
N HIS A 125 -10.72 9.64 2.79
CA HIS A 125 -10.02 10.54 3.69
C HIS A 125 -9.30 9.67 4.73
N PRO A 126 -7.96 9.63 4.75
CA PRO A 126 -7.28 9.02 5.88
C PRO A 126 -7.83 9.73 7.12
N SER A 127 -8.53 8.99 7.96
CA SER A 127 -9.01 9.54 9.22
C SER A 127 -7.78 10.00 9.98
N ASN A 128 -7.61 11.30 10.08
CA ASN A 128 -6.47 11.94 10.71
C ASN A 128 -6.67 11.82 12.23
N ASN A 129 -6.75 10.55 12.72
CA ASN A 129 -6.91 10.22 14.13
C ASN A 129 -5.75 10.77 14.98
N HIS A 130 -4.63 11.14 14.33
CA HIS A 130 -3.53 11.83 14.99
C HIS A 130 -3.89 13.24 15.43
N THR A 131 -4.67 14.00 14.66
CA THR A 131 -5.13 15.34 15.06
C THR A 131 -6.10 15.27 16.24
N LEU A 132 -7.00 14.29 16.23
CA LEU A 132 -7.91 14.06 17.37
C LEU A 132 -7.11 13.63 18.62
N SER A 133 -6.15 12.73 18.49
CA SER A 133 -5.33 12.27 19.62
C SER A 133 -4.48 13.41 20.20
N ILE A 134 -3.88 14.27 19.37
CA ILE A 134 -3.15 15.45 19.82
C ILE A 134 -4.10 16.44 20.49
N PHE A 135 -5.30 16.64 19.97
CA PHE A 135 -6.30 17.54 20.55
C PHE A 135 -6.74 17.06 21.93
N PHE A 136 -7.01 15.77 22.12
CA PHE A 136 -7.35 15.21 23.42
C PHE A 136 -6.18 15.26 24.40
N ALA A 137 -4.95 15.02 23.95
CA ALA A 137 -3.76 15.10 24.80
C ALA A 137 -3.51 16.55 25.28
N THR A 138 -3.67 17.56 24.42
CA THR A 138 -3.53 18.97 24.80
C THR A 138 -4.67 19.42 25.73
N LEU A 139 -5.91 18.98 25.48
CA LEU A 139 -7.04 19.27 26.36
C LEU A 139 -6.83 18.66 27.75
N PHE A 140 -6.34 17.42 27.83
CA PHE A 140 -6.04 16.74 29.09
C PHE A 140 -4.96 17.49 29.90
N LEU A 141 -3.88 17.94 29.23
CA LEU A 141 -2.82 18.74 29.89
C LEU A 141 -3.35 20.09 30.43
N LEU A 142 -4.24 20.75 29.71
CA LEU A 142 -4.87 21.99 30.15
C LEU A 142 -5.76 21.78 31.39
N VAL A 143 -6.51 20.68 31.44
CA VAL A 143 -7.36 20.35 32.60
C VAL A 143 -6.48 20.03 33.82
N VAL A 144 -5.42 19.25 33.68
CA VAL A 144 -4.51 18.91 34.78
C VAL A 144 -3.84 20.17 35.32
N SER A 145 -3.37 21.07 34.45
CA SER A 145 -2.72 22.33 34.91
C SER A 145 -3.69 23.25 35.63
N SER A 146 -4.94 23.33 35.21
CA SER A 146 -5.97 24.17 35.90
C SER A 146 -6.34 23.63 37.26
N VAL A 147 -6.38 22.31 37.45
CA VAL A 147 -6.63 21.67 38.76
C VAL A 147 -5.47 21.93 39.71
N SER A 148 -4.23 21.87 39.25
CA SER A 148 -3.05 22.17 40.09
C SER A 148 -3.05 23.61 40.59
N ILE A 149 -3.40 24.58 39.73
CA ILE A 149 -3.49 26.00 40.11
C ILE A 149 -4.60 26.22 41.15
N LEU A 150 -5.72 25.53 41.03
CA LEU A 150 -6.82 25.62 42.01
C LEU A 150 -6.42 25.02 43.35
N GLN A 151 -5.70 23.92 43.39
CA GLN A 151 -5.18 23.31 44.63
C GLN A 151 -4.21 24.25 45.34
N ASP A 152 -3.28 24.88 44.63
CA ASP A 152 -2.33 25.81 45.21
C ASP A 152 -3.05 27.04 45.81
N LYS A 153 -4.07 27.58 45.18
CA LYS A 153 -4.88 28.68 45.71
C LYS A 153 -5.70 28.29 46.93
N MET A 154 -6.24 27.07 46.97
CA MET A 154 -6.95 26.57 48.14
C MET A 154 -6.00 26.37 49.34
N ILE A 155 -4.81 25.86 49.12
CA ILE A 155 -3.81 25.68 50.16
C ILE A 155 -3.39 27.05 50.74
N GLN A 156 -3.15 28.06 49.89
CA GLN A 156 -2.81 29.41 50.33
C GLN A 156 -3.95 30.06 51.13
N ALA A 157 -5.22 29.83 50.76
CA ALA A 157 -6.37 30.37 51.49
C ALA A 157 -6.64 29.70 52.85
N LEU A 158 -6.09 28.51 53.07
CA LEU A 158 -6.20 27.78 54.35
C LEU A 158 -5.13 28.18 55.38
N PHE A 159 -4.02 28.79 54.95
CA PHE A 159 -2.90 29.17 55.79
C PHE A 159 -2.77 30.69 56.06
N PHE A 160 -3.72 31.50 55.55
CA PHE A 160 -3.90 32.92 55.82
C PHE A 160 -5.31 33.20 56.29
#